data_6d137c1c2a00e55896ea20632f0e43b3
#
_entry.id   6d137c1c2a00e55896ea20632f0e43b3
#
_cell.length_a   1.000
_cell.length_b   1.000
_cell.length_c   1.000
_cell.angle_alpha   90.00
_cell.angle_beta   90.00
_cell.angle_gamma   90.00
#
_symmetry.space_group_name_H-M   'P 1'
#
loop_
_entity.id
_entity.type
_entity.pdbx_description
1 polymer ?
#
loop_
_entity_poly.entity_id
_entity_poly.type
_entity_poly.pdbx_seq_one_letter_code
_entity_poly.pdbx_strand_id
1 'polypeptide(L)'
;MVTFLAGGTGTPKLLDGADGVFARDDVRVVGNTGDDVELGGLLVCPDLDTVLFHGGGVLDRETWWGIADDSHATNDELFALADAADLDGGPRYLPREAQTAGRDIARWRRFSGVAEFMTIGDRDRAVHITRTSLLDEGQTLTEVTRTLADAFGLDVDLLPMSDDPVATIVHTEEGEMHFQEYWVARRAAPAVEDVEFRGADEAVPTDETLAALSRPVVVGPSNPVTSIGPIRALPDVDEALAETPVVAVSPFVEDTVFSGPAGELMAGTGRDPSTRGVADAYPFADAFVLDTEDGTDLNRPVVRTDTRVDDADDANRVCRACAVALAAVGADIGESLSVDVCALETDDLDLSALPDWQAVATDTSGTDADSHADAGTDAHDAEGV
;
A
#
# COMPACT_ATOMS: atom_id res chain seq x y z
N MET A 1 -1.31 -0.64 17.46
CA MET A 1 -0.63 -0.74 16.15
C MET A 1 -1.68 -0.83 15.07
N VAL A 2 -1.56 -0.05 14.00
CA VAL A 2 -2.48 -0.01 12.84
C VAL A 2 -1.68 -0.29 11.57
N THR A 3 -2.23 -1.09 10.67
CA THR A 3 -1.59 -1.45 9.40
C THR A 3 -2.29 -0.76 8.23
N PHE A 4 -1.51 -0.12 7.37
CA PHE A 4 -1.98 0.45 6.11
C PHE A 4 -1.61 -0.48 4.95
N LEU A 5 -2.57 -0.84 4.11
CA LEU A 5 -2.28 -1.48 2.82
C LEU A 5 -1.97 -0.40 1.79
N ALA A 6 -0.80 -0.49 1.18
CA ALA A 6 -0.31 0.50 0.23
C ALA A 6 -0.07 -0.11 -1.15
N GLY A 7 -0.62 0.57 -2.16
CA GLY A 7 -0.32 0.39 -3.56
C GLY A 7 -0.61 1.68 -4.30
N GLY A 8 0.24 2.06 -5.25
CA GLY A 8 0.16 3.34 -5.93
C GLY A 8 0.36 4.53 -4.99
N THR A 9 -0.30 5.64 -5.28
CA THR A 9 -0.10 6.93 -4.60
C THR A 9 -1.15 7.23 -3.51
N GLY A 10 -2.24 6.48 -3.44
CA GLY A 10 -3.36 6.79 -2.55
C GLY A 10 -2.99 6.68 -1.08
N THR A 11 -2.44 5.55 -0.65
CA THR A 11 -2.03 5.34 0.74
C THR A 11 -0.87 6.24 1.16
N PRO A 12 0.22 6.42 0.38
CA PRO A 12 1.28 7.36 0.73
C PRO A 12 0.76 8.79 1.01
N LYS A 13 -0.27 9.26 0.30
CA LYS A 13 -0.90 10.55 0.58
C LYS A 13 -1.54 10.59 1.97
N LEU A 14 -2.18 9.52 2.42
CA LEU A 14 -2.77 9.46 3.76
C LEU A 14 -1.71 9.51 4.86
N LEU A 15 -0.52 8.96 4.61
CA LEU A 15 0.57 8.95 5.59
C LEU A 15 1.04 10.37 5.97
N ASP A 16 0.81 11.39 5.12
CA ASP A 16 1.10 12.79 5.45
C ASP A 16 0.33 13.29 6.69
N GLY A 17 -0.86 12.78 6.91
CA GLY A 17 -1.71 13.18 8.05
C GLY A 17 -1.83 12.12 9.13
N ALA A 18 -1.23 10.95 8.94
CA ALA A 18 -1.35 9.84 9.87
C ALA A 18 -0.77 10.16 11.25
N ASP A 19 0.34 10.89 11.30
CA ASP A 19 1.04 11.28 12.54
C ASP A 19 0.17 12.07 13.54
N GLY A 20 -0.77 12.85 13.02
CA GLY A 20 -1.70 13.62 13.85
C GLY A 20 -2.79 12.76 14.49
N VAL A 21 -2.93 11.51 14.07
CA VAL A 21 -3.99 10.59 14.51
C VAL A 21 -3.40 9.34 15.13
N PHE A 22 -2.45 8.69 14.47
CA PHE A 22 -1.81 7.45 14.91
C PHE A 22 -0.40 7.73 15.47
N ALA A 23 0.01 6.99 16.47
CA ALA A 23 1.38 7.04 16.98
C ALA A 23 2.33 6.44 15.92
N ARG A 24 3.37 7.17 15.55
CA ARG A 24 4.30 6.79 14.45
C ARG A 24 4.87 5.39 14.60
N ASP A 25 5.33 5.06 15.81
CA ASP A 25 5.92 3.75 16.12
C ASP A 25 4.89 2.60 16.02
N ASP A 26 3.61 2.92 15.91
CA ASP A 26 2.50 1.98 15.81
C ASP A 26 1.89 1.89 14.41
N VAL A 27 2.46 2.58 13.42
CA VAL A 27 2.05 2.52 12.02
C VAL A 27 2.92 1.52 11.26
N ARG A 28 2.28 0.58 10.62
CA ARG A 28 2.89 -0.32 9.63
C ARG A 28 2.29 -0.10 8.25
N VAL A 29 3.12 -0.30 7.25
CA VAL A 29 2.71 -0.22 5.85
C VAL A 29 3.07 -1.53 5.16
N VAL A 30 2.08 -2.25 4.65
CA VAL A 30 2.29 -3.40 3.77
C VAL A 30 2.16 -2.91 2.33
N GLY A 31 3.28 -2.91 1.61
CA GLY A 31 3.36 -2.42 0.24
C GLY A 31 3.18 -3.53 -0.78
N ASN A 32 2.45 -3.22 -1.85
CA ASN A 32 2.29 -4.08 -3.02
C ASN A 32 3.64 -4.27 -3.73
N THR A 33 3.98 -5.50 -4.06
CA THR A 33 5.15 -5.86 -4.88
C THR A 33 4.75 -6.57 -6.19
N GLY A 34 3.44 -6.66 -6.47
CA GLY A 34 2.93 -7.20 -7.72
C GLY A 34 3.22 -6.31 -8.93
N ASP A 35 3.48 -5.03 -8.69
CA ASP A 35 3.79 -4.05 -9.74
C ASP A 35 5.31 -3.84 -9.92
N ASP A 36 6.13 -4.60 -9.17
CA ASP A 36 7.58 -4.57 -9.29
C ASP A 36 8.02 -4.99 -10.69
N VAL A 37 8.98 -4.28 -11.24
CA VAL A 37 9.48 -4.52 -12.59
C VAL A 37 11.00 -4.46 -12.65
N GLU A 38 11.60 -5.28 -13.50
CA GLU A 38 13.03 -5.18 -13.76
C GLU A 38 13.30 -4.40 -15.06
N LEU A 39 14.02 -3.30 -14.93
CA LEU A 39 14.48 -2.48 -16.03
C LEU A 39 16.00 -2.51 -16.08
N GLY A 40 16.53 -2.93 -17.23
CA GLY A 40 17.98 -2.99 -17.42
C GLY A 40 18.75 -3.89 -16.42
N GLY A 41 18.08 -4.82 -15.76
CA GLY A 41 18.67 -5.69 -14.74
C GLY A 41 18.54 -5.14 -13.31
N LEU A 42 17.89 -4.01 -13.14
CA LEU A 42 17.63 -3.40 -11.84
C LEU A 42 16.17 -3.62 -11.41
N LEU A 43 15.97 -4.05 -10.18
CA LEU A 43 14.63 -4.18 -9.62
C LEU A 43 14.11 -2.82 -9.16
N VAL A 44 13.02 -2.38 -9.76
CA VAL A 44 12.23 -1.20 -9.42
C VAL A 44 10.99 -1.66 -8.68
N CYS A 45 10.73 -1.14 -7.49
CA CYS A 45 9.56 -1.46 -6.66
C CYS A 45 8.70 -0.20 -6.48
N PRO A 46 7.87 0.19 -7.47
CA PRO A 46 7.24 1.51 -7.50
C PRO A 46 6.43 1.84 -6.26
N ASP A 47 5.68 0.87 -5.72
CA ASP A 47 4.80 1.11 -4.57
C ASP A 47 5.59 1.20 -3.26
N LEU A 48 6.63 0.38 -3.08
CA LEU A 48 7.54 0.51 -1.94
C LEU A 48 8.34 1.81 -2.03
N ASP A 49 8.83 2.16 -3.22
CA ASP A 49 9.64 3.36 -3.45
C ASP A 49 8.85 4.64 -3.21
N THR A 50 7.57 4.67 -3.55
CA THR A 50 6.71 5.82 -3.25
C THR A 50 6.59 6.04 -1.74
N VAL A 51 6.39 4.98 -0.94
CA VAL A 51 6.38 5.09 0.53
C VAL A 51 7.76 5.47 1.07
N LEU A 52 8.82 4.86 0.55
CA LEU A 52 10.20 5.11 0.93
C LEU A 52 10.59 6.59 0.70
N PHE A 53 10.32 7.12 -0.49
CA PHE A 53 10.67 8.50 -0.85
C PHE A 53 9.78 9.51 -0.12
N HIS A 54 8.50 9.16 0.09
CA HIS A 54 7.58 9.95 0.87
C HIS A 54 8.06 10.08 2.34
N GLY A 55 8.28 8.96 3.02
CA GLY A 55 8.76 8.94 4.41
C GLY A 55 10.14 9.56 4.58
N GLY A 56 11.02 9.42 3.58
CA GLY A 56 12.33 10.06 3.52
C GLY A 56 12.30 11.56 3.18
N GLY A 57 11.12 12.14 2.91
CA GLY A 57 10.95 13.56 2.59
C GLY A 57 11.58 13.99 1.26
N VAL A 58 11.77 13.05 0.34
CA VAL A 58 12.43 13.30 -0.96
C VAL A 58 11.53 13.04 -2.17
N LEU A 59 10.29 12.58 -1.96
CA LEU A 59 9.35 12.31 -3.05
C LEU A 59 9.06 13.56 -3.88
N ASP A 60 9.03 13.44 -5.20
CA ASP A 60 8.44 14.46 -6.07
C ASP A 60 6.91 14.48 -5.91
N ARG A 61 6.41 15.49 -5.21
CA ARG A 61 4.99 15.65 -4.88
C ARG A 61 4.14 16.20 -6.04
N GLU A 62 4.75 16.68 -7.12
CA GLU A 62 4.01 17.11 -8.29
C GLU A 62 3.55 15.90 -9.11
N THR A 63 4.43 14.92 -9.26
CA THR A 63 4.18 13.70 -10.03
C THR A 63 3.74 12.52 -9.15
N TRP A 64 4.00 12.57 -7.85
CA TRP A 64 3.91 11.44 -6.91
C TRP A 64 4.72 10.23 -7.34
N TRP A 65 5.84 10.49 -7.99
CA TRP A 65 6.74 9.52 -8.57
C TRP A 65 8.18 10.02 -8.54
N GLY A 66 9.13 9.14 -8.16
CA GLY A 66 10.55 9.44 -8.16
C GLY A 66 10.99 10.44 -7.09
N ILE A 67 12.23 10.91 -7.18
CA ILE A 67 12.85 11.82 -6.23
C ILE A 67 12.80 13.27 -6.76
N ALA A 68 12.36 14.18 -5.90
CA ALA A 68 12.30 15.60 -6.22
C ALA A 68 13.68 16.18 -6.60
N ASP A 69 13.70 17.06 -7.58
CA ASP A 69 14.91 17.73 -8.09
C ASP A 69 16.02 16.74 -8.52
N ASP A 70 15.65 15.51 -8.90
CA ASP A 70 16.62 14.53 -9.37
C ASP A 70 17.11 14.88 -10.78
N SER A 71 18.35 14.53 -11.08
CA SER A 71 18.92 14.66 -12.42
C SER A 71 18.61 13.40 -13.24
N HIS A 72 18.56 13.57 -14.58
CA HIS A 72 18.28 12.48 -15.51
C HIS A 72 19.42 12.28 -16.51
N ALA A 73 20.65 12.69 -16.12
CA ALA A 73 21.80 12.69 -17.03
C ALA A 73 22.13 11.28 -17.55
N THR A 74 22.02 10.26 -16.70
CA THR A 74 22.22 8.87 -17.13
C THR A 74 21.15 8.41 -18.12
N ASN A 75 19.90 8.75 -17.87
CA ASN A 75 18.78 8.41 -18.77
C ASN A 75 18.96 9.08 -20.15
N ASP A 76 19.27 10.39 -20.15
CA ASP A 76 19.46 11.17 -21.37
C ASP A 76 20.62 10.62 -22.21
N GLU A 77 21.74 10.27 -21.57
CA GLU A 77 22.90 9.71 -22.27
C GLU A 77 22.62 8.31 -22.81
N LEU A 78 21.89 7.46 -22.06
CA LEU A 78 21.48 6.12 -22.54
C LEU A 78 20.65 6.22 -23.82
N PHE A 79 19.69 7.14 -23.88
CA PHE A 79 18.87 7.33 -25.08
C PHE A 79 19.68 7.95 -26.21
N ALA A 80 20.54 8.92 -25.96
CA ALA A 80 21.41 9.51 -26.97
C ALA A 80 22.37 8.48 -27.59
N LEU A 81 22.93 7.58 -26.79
CA LEU A 81 23.79 6.49 -27.26
C LEU A 81 22.99 5.43 -27.99
N ALA A 82 21.78 5.11 -27.56
CA ALA A 82 20.88 4.18 -28.24
C ALA A 82 20.50 4.69 -29.64
N ASP A 83 20.16 5.98 -29.74
CA ASP A 83 19.87 6.63 -31.03
C ASP A 83 21.11 6.62 -31.95
N ALA A 84 22.29 6.94 -31.42
CA ALA A 84 23.53 6.89 -32.18
C ALA A 84 23.92 5.49 -32.66
N ALA A 85 23.48 4.46 -31.94
CA ALA A 85 23.69 3.05 -32.26
C ALA A 85 22.58 2.43 -33.11
N ASP A 86 21.55 3.20 -33.48
CA ASP A 86 20.37 2.74 -34.24
C ASP A 86 19.65 1.58 -33.51
N LEU A 87 19.54 1.68 -32.17
CA LEU A 87 18.84 0.71 -31.34
C LEU A 87 17.35 1.01 -31.33
N ASP A 88 16.60 0.20 -32.05
CA ASP A 88 15.15 0.28 -32.09
C ASP A 88 14.54 0.01 -30.71
N GLY A 89 13.66 0.91 -30.23
CA GLY A 89 12.98 0.78 -28.93
C GLY A 89 13.82 1.19 -27.70
N GLY A 90 14.94 1.90 -27.89
CA GLY A 90 15.72 2.53 -26.80
C GLY A 90 16.84 1.68 -26.22
N PRO A 91 17.50 2.16 -25.15
CA PRO A 91 18.66 1.52 -24.55
C PRO A 91 18.34 0.19 -23.89
N ARG A 92 19.28 -0.77 -23.98
CA ARG A 92 19.18 -2.09 -23.34
C ARG A 92 20.53 -2.48 -22.77
N TYR A 93 20.54 -2.88 -21.51
CA TYR A 93 21.77 -3.33 -20.84
C TYR A 93 22.16 -4.75 -21.24
N LEU A 94 21.19 -5.60 -21.53
CA LEU A 94 21.37 -7.00 -21.91
C LEU A 94 20.39 -7.37 -23.02
N PRO A 95 20.70 -8.40 -23.83
CA PRO A 95 19.70 -9.00 -24.71
C PRO A 95 18.49 -9.47 -23.90
N ARG A 96 17.31 -9.44 -24.51
CA ARG A 96 16.04 -9.80 -23.84
C ARG A 96 16.12 -11.15 -23.15
N GLU A 97 16.72 -12.16 -23.81
CA GLU A 97 16.84 -13.51 -23.30
C GLU A 97 17.80 -13.57 -22.09
N ALA A 98 18.85 -12.77 -22.09
CA ALA A 98 19.78 -12.70 -20.96
C ALA A 98 19.19 -11.93 -19.77
N GLN A 99 18.34 -10.97 -20.05
CA GLN A 99 17.61 -10.25 -18.99
C GLN A 99 16.63 -11.17 -18.24
N THR A 100 15.99 -12.11 -18.94
CA THR A 100 15.03 -13.05 -18.34
C THR A 100 15.67 -14.28 -17.71
N ALA A 101 16.94 -14.57 -18.01
CA ALA A 101 17.63 -15.78 -17.56
C ALA A 101 18.51 -15.58 -16.32
N GLY A 102 18.70 -14.35 -15.86
CA GLY A 102 19.70 -14.01 -14.85
C GLY A 102 19.37 -14.55 -13.48
N ARG A 103 18.26 -14.16 -12.91
CA ARG A 103 17.86 -14.50 -11.54
C ARG A 103 16.44 -15.02 -11.52
N ASP A 104 16.13 -15.86 -10.54
CA ASP A 104 14.78 -16.37 -10.39
C ASP A 104 13.78 -15.22 -10.17
N ILE A 105 14.17 -14.19 -9.41
CA ILE A 105 13.36 -12.99 -9.18
C ILE A 105 13.13 -12.16 -10.46
N ALA A 106 14.10 -12.09 -11.36
CA ALA A 106 13.97 -11.38 -12.63
C ALA A 106 13.00 -12.06 -13.59
N ARG A 107 12.87 -13.36 -13.52
CA ARG A 107 12.09 -14.18 -14.44
C ARG A 107 10.61 -13.75 -14.50
N TRP A 108 10.04 -13.43 -13.35
CA TRP A 108 8.63 -13.11 -13.18
C TRP A 108 8.25 -11.67 -13.51
N ARG A 109 9.22 -10.76 -13.52
CA ARG A 109 9.00 -9.31 -13.62
C ARG A 109 9.38 -8.74 -14.98
N ARG A 110 9.81 -9.58 -15.91
CA ARG A 110 10.30 -9.14 -17.23
C ARG A 110 9.44 -9.61 -18.36
N PHE A 111 8.26 -9.03 -18.41
CA PHE A 111 7.36 -9.28 -19.53
C PHE A 111 7.34 -8.14 -20.55
N SER A 112 7.95 -7.00 -20.23
CA SER A 112 8.05 -5.87 -21.14
C SER A 112 8.94 -6.18 -22.34
N GLY A 113 8.45 -5.90 -23.51
CA GLY A 113 9.25 -5.92 -24.75
C GLY A 113 10.12 -4.69 -24.93
N VAL A 114 9.89 -3.65 -24.11
CA VAL A 114 10.56 -2.35 -24.15
C VAL A 114 11.48 -2.23 -22.94
N ALA A 115 12.75 -1.86 -23.17
CA ALA A 115 13.65 -1.50 -22.10
C ALA A 115 13.49 0.00 -21.79
N GLU A 116 13.84 0.43 -20.57
CA GLU A 116 13.86 1.84 -20.18
C GLU A 116 12.61 2.65 -20.55
N PHE A 117 11.42 2.09 -20.36
CA PHE A 117 10.19 2.83 -20.60
C PHE A 117 9.80 3.78 -19.45
N MET A 118 10.47 3.66 -18.30
CA MET A 118 10.31 4.58 -17.17
C MET A 118 11.48 5.57 -17.16
N THR A 119 11.17 6.84 -17.00
CA THR A 119 12.20 7.87 -16.81
C THR A 119 12.70 7.83 -15.37
N ILE A 120 13.81 7.15 -15.12
CA ILE A 120 14.40 6.98 -13.79
C ILE A 120 15.47 8.04 -13.57
N GLY A 121 15.37 8.78 -12.47
CA GLY A 121 16.39 9.75 -12.06
C GLY A 121 17.71 9.11 -11.62
N ASP A 122 18.75 9.89 -11.51
CA ASP A 122 20.10 9.39 -11.17
C ASP A 122 20.18 8.91 -9.71
N ARG A 123 19.51 9.62 -8.77
CA ARG A 123 19.41 9.21 -7.35
C ARG A 123 18.48 8.03 -7.17
N ASP A 124 17.34 8.05 -7.84
CA ASP A 124 16.38 6.97 -7.87
C ASP A 124 17.04 5.67 -8.40
N ARG A 125 17.80 5.77 -9.49
CA ARG A 125 18.60 4.66 -10.04
C ARG A 125 19.60 4.11 -9.02
N ALA A 126 20.18 4.93 -8.15
CA ALA A 126 21.08 4.45 -7.10
C ALA A 126 20.36 3.59 -6.07
N VAL A 127 19.08 3.85 -5.76
CA VAL A 127 18.25 3.01 -4.91
C VAL A 127 18.06 1.62 -5.55
N HIS A 128 17.69 1.60 -6.84
CA HIS A 128 17.48 0.34 -7.57
C HIS A 128 18.77 -0.50 -7.70
N ILE A 129 19.92 0.14 -7.93
CA ILE A 129 21.22 -0.52 -7.94
C ILE A 129 21.54 -1.13 -6.57
N THR A 130 21.31 -0.39 -5.50
CA THR A 130 21.58 -0.85 -4.13
C THR A 130 20.66 -2.03 -3.78
N ARG A 131 19.34 -1.89 -4.00
CA ARG A 131 18.36 -2.97 -3.81
C ARG A 131 18.76 -4.23 -4.54
N THR A 132 19.04 -4.10 -5.83
CA THR A 132 19.39 -5.23 -6.67
C THR A 132 20.68 -5.91 -6.23
N SER A 133 21.69 -5.13 -5.80
CA SER A 133 22.95 -5.66 -5.31
C SER A 133 22.79 -6.45 -4.00
N LEU A 134 21.98 -5.95 -3.06
CA LEU A 134 21.71 -6.64 -1.80
C LEU A 134 20.92 -7.94 -2.01
N LEU A 135 19.95 -7.94 -2.92
CA LEU A 135 19.24 -9.16 -3.33
C LEU A 135 20.19 -10.18 -3.98
N ASP A 136 21.20 -9.73 -4.75
CA ASP A 136 22.23 -10.59 -5.33
C ASP A 136 23.13 -11.23 -4.30
N GLU A 137 23.36 -10.54 -3.19
CA GLU A 137 24.12 -11.04 -2.06
C GLU A 137 23.30 -12.04 -1.22
N GLY A 138 22.02 -12.26 -1.55
CA GLY A 138 21.16 -13.25 -0.94
C GLY A 138 20.27 -12.71 0.20
N GLN A 139 20.19 -11.37 0.35
CA GLN A 139 19.21 -10.79 1.27
C GLN A 139 17.79 -10.94 0.71
N THR A 140 16.79 -11.00 1.60
CA THR A 140 15.38 -11.00 1.22
C THR A 140 14.92 -9.58 0.87
N LEU A 141 13.79 -9.45 0.17
CA LEU A 141 13.23 -8.13 -0.14
C LEU A 141 12.85 -7.37 1.15
N THR A 142 12.37 -8.07 2.17
CA THR A 142 12.08 -7.51 3.51
C THR A 142 13.33 -6.93 4.15
N GLU A 143 14.45 -7.66 4.16
CA GLU A 143 15.72 -7.18 4.72
C GLU A 143 16.25 -5.96 3.96
N VAL A 144 16.15 -5.99 2.64
CA VAL A 144 16.58 -4.88 1.77
C VAL A 144 15.68 -3.65 1.97
N THR A 145 14.36 -3.83 2.05
CA THR A 145 13.40 -2.75 2.29
C THR A 145 13.68 -2.08 3.64
N ARG A 146 13.95 -2.85 4.69
CA ARG A 146 14.34 -2.31 6.01
C ARG A 146 15.64 -1.51 5.94
N THR A 147 16.64 -2.04 5.24
CA THR A 147 17.93 -1.33 5.04
C THR A 147 17.73 0.02 4.35
N LEU A 148 16.88 0.07 3.33
CA LEU A 148 16.58 1.30 2.62
C LEU A 148 15.72 2.26 3.49
N ALA A 149 14.72 1.73 4.22
CA ALA A 149 13.91 2.51 5.15
C ALA A 149 14.77 3.20 6.22
N ASP A 150 15.71 2.47 6.82
CA ASP A 150 16.68 3.01 7.76
C ASP A 150 17.55 4.11 7.12
N ALA A 151 18.01 3.89 5.88
CA ALA A 151 18.86 4.85 5.17
C ALA A 151 18.12 6.15 4.81
N PHE A 152 16.80 6.07 4.56
CA PHE A 152 15.95 7.23 4.32
C PHE A 152 15.36 7.82 5.61
N GLY A 153 15.52 7.14 6.75
CA GLY A 153 15.05 7.60 8.05
C GLY A 153 13.53 7.55 8.18
N LEU A 154 12.90 6.48 7.67
CA LEU A 154 11.45 6.28 7.83
C LEU A 154 11.09 6.10 9.29
N ASP A 155 10.03 6.75 9.70
CA ASP A 155 9.45 6.63 11.03
C ASP A 155 8.36 5.53 11.10
N VAL A 156 8.01 4.91 9.96
CA VAL A 156 7.02 3.83 9.87
C VAL A 156 7.70 2.52 9.45
N ASP A 157 7.13 1.39 9.86
CA ASP A 157 7.61 0.06 9.48
C ASP A 157 7.05 -0.32 8.10
N LEU A 158 7.90 -0.30 7.07
CA LEU A 158 7.54 -0.62 5.68
C LEU A 158 7.90 -2.08 5.37
N LEU A 159 6.88 -2.86 5.04
CA LEU A 159 6.99 -4.28 4.71
C LEU A 159 6.57 -4.54 3.25
N PRO A 160 7.31 -5.33 2.46
CA PRO A 160 6.80 -5.87 1.21
C PRO A 160 5.70 -6.90 1.52
N MET A 161 4.72 -7.06 0.63
CA MET A 161 3.68 -8.08 0.82
C MET A 161 4.26 -9.51 0.88
N SER A 162 5.37 -9.75 0.19
CA SER A 162 6.09 -11.04 0.12
C SER A 162 7.55 -10.82 -0.29
N ASP A 163 8.43 -11.74 0.09
CA ASP A 163 9.79 -11.84 -0.44
C ASP A 163 9.84 -12.57 -1.79
N ASP A 164 8.77 -13.31 -2.13
CA ASP A 164 8.66 -14.03 -3.39
C ASP A 164 8.16 -13.10 -4.51
N PRO A 165 8.62 -13.32 -5.76
CA PRO A 165 8.25 -12.48 -6.89
C PRO A 165 6.80 -12.72 -7.33
N VAL A 166 6.04 -11.63 -7.45
CA VAL A 166 4.72 -11.60 -8.09
C VAL A 166 4.73 -10.56 -9.20
N ALA A 167 3.98 -10.78 -10.27
CA ALA A 167 3.86 -9.83 -11.36
C ALA A 167 2.40 -9.61 -11.77
N THR A 168 1.96 -8.37 -11.76
CA THR A 168 0.64 -7.97 -12.29
C THR A 168 0.71 -7.92 -13.81
N ILE A 169 -0.01 -8.82 -14.45
CA ILE A 169 -0.09 -8.94 -15.92
C ILE A 169 -1.48 -8.49 -16.37
N VAL A 170 -1.49 -7.54 -17.28
CA VAL A 170 -2.71 -7.04 -17.94
C VAL A 170 -2.87 -7.75 -19.28
N HIS A 171 -4.00 -8.42 -19.46
CA HIS A 171 -4.40 -9.03 -20.71
C HIS A 171 -5.23 -8.03 -21.51
N THR A 172 -4.84 -7.80 -22.75
CA THR A 172 -5.49 -6.85 -23.67
C THR A 172 -5.63 -7.48 -25.05
N GLU A 173 -6.41 -6.87 -25.94
CA GLU A 173 -6.49 -7.28 -27.35
C GLU A 173 -5.14 -7.21 -28.08
N GLU A 174 -4.17 -6.43 -27.58
CA GLU A 174 -2.80 -6.36 -28.11
C GLU A 174 -1.88 -7.45 -27.53
N GLY A 175 -2.36 -8.27 -26.61
CA GLY A 175 -1.63 -9.32 -25.90
C GLY A 175 -1.42 -9.01 -24.43
N GLU A 176 -0.66 -9.88 -23.76
CA GLU A 176 -0.31 -9.71 -22.35
C GLU A 176 0.89 -8.77 -22.18
N MET A 177 0.84 -7.93 -21.16
CA MET A 177 1.94 -7.05 -20.79
C MET A 177 1.98 -6.83 -19.28
N HIS A 178 3.15 -6.48 -18.76
CA HIS A 178 3.30 -6.08 -17.35
C HIS A 178 2.50 -4.80 -17.07
N PHE A 179 1.91 -4.68 -15.87
CA PHE A 179 1.09 -3.50 -15.53
C PHE A 179 1.86 -2.18 -15.69
N GLN A 180 3.12 -2.12 -15.31
CA GLN A 180 3.92 -0.91 -15.49
C GLN A 180 4.13 -0.57 -16.98
N GLU A 181 4.26 -1.54 -17.88
CA GLU A 181 4.25 -1.30 -19.32
C GLU A 181 2.89 -0.75 -19.76
N TYR A 182 1.79 -1.38 -19.35
CA TYR A 182 0.43 -0.93 -19.66
C TYR A 182 0.20 0.52 -19.20
N TRP A 183 0.54 0.81 -17.95
CA TRP A 183 0.28 2.12 -17.36
C TRP A 183 1.23 3.21 -17.89
N VAL A 184 2.55 2.98 -17.83
CA VAL A 184 3.55 4.00 -18.16
C VAL A 184 3.82 4.08 -19.67
N ALA A 185 4.21 2.96 -20.30
CA ALA A 185 4.58 2.97 -21.71
C ALA A 185 3.37 3.11 -22.64
N ARG A 186 2.26 2.42 -22.33
CA ARG A 186 1.05 2.40 -23.16
C ARG A 186 -0.01 3.42 -22.72
N ARG A 187 0.21 4.10 -21.56
CA ARG A 187 -0.69 5.13 -21.01
C ARG A 187 -2.13 4.63 -20.86
N ALA A 188 -2.27 3.38 -20.43
CA ALA A 188 -3.56 2.68 -20.30
C ALA A 188 -4.44 2.71 -21.57
N ALA A 189 -3.84 2.83 -22.76
CA ALA A 189 -4.60 2.95 -24.01
C ALA A 189 -5.25 1.64 -24.49
N PRO A 190 -4.62 0.43 -24.36
CA PRO A 190 -5.25 -0.82 -24.74
C PRO A 190 -6.45 -1.15 -23.85
N ALA A 191 -7.53 -1.69 -24.43
CA ALA A 191 -8.66 -2.17 -23.66
C ALA A 191 -8.27 -3.39 -22.82
N VAL A 192 -8.62 -3.36 -21.53
CA VAL A 192 -8.35 -4.45 -20.57
C VAL A 192 -9.39 -5.54 -20.74
N GLU A 193 -8.93 -6.77 -20.88
CA GLU A 193 -9.77 -7.98 -20.94
C GLU A 193 -9.72 -8.78 -19.64
N ASP A 194 -8.55 -8.80 -18.95
CA ASP A 194 -8.36 -9.47 -17.68
C ASP A 194 -7.06 -8.97 -16.99
N VAL A 195 -6.91 -9.31 -15.70
CA VAL A 195 -5.69 -9.07 -14.91
C VAL A 195 -5.32 -10.33 -14.16
N GLU A 196 -4.08 -10.77 -14.31
CA GLU A 196 -3.49 -11.94 -13.66
C GLU A 196 -2.40 -11.49 -12.68
N PHE A 197 -2.36 -12.09 -11.49
CA PHE A 197 -1.27 -11.93 -10.54
C PHE A 197 -0.36 -13.16 -10.63
N ARG A 198 0.53 -13.13 -11.61
CA ARG A 198 1.40 -14.27 -11.94
C ARG A 198 2.40 -14.53 -10.84
N GLY A 199 2.41 -15.74 -10.31
CA GLY A 199 3.26 -16.16 -9.19
C GLY A 199 2.63 -16.00 -7.82
N ALA A 200 1.47 -15.36 -7.69
CA ALA A 200 0.84 -15.11 -6.40
C ALA A 200 0.39 -16.40 -5.68
N ASP A 201 0.03 -17.44 -6.43
CA ASP A 201 -0.37 -18.75 -5.90
C ASP A 201 0.81 -19.57 -5.35
N GLU A 202 2.05 -19.24 -5.73
CA GLU A 202 3.28 -19.86 -5.25
C GLU A 202 4.00 -18.99 -4.20
N ALA A 203 3.74 -17.68 -4.20
CA ALA A 203 4.33 -16.73 -3.27
C ALA A 203 3.71 -16.86 -1.88
N VAL A 204 4.52 -16.60 -0.85
CA VAL A 204 4.10 -16.67 0.55
C VAL A 204 4.25 -15.28 1.19
N PRO A 205 3.20 -14.71 1.83
CA PRO A 205 3.37 -13.51 2.62
C PRO A 205 4.38 -13.79 3.75
N THR A 206 5.18 -12.79 4.11
CA THR A 206 6.14 -12.97 5.21
C THR A 206 5.39 -13.10 6.55
N ASP A 207 6.04 -13.74 7.53
CA ASP A 207 5.49 -13.82 8.90
C ASP A 207 5.22 -12.41 9.47
N GLU A 208 6.06 -11.43 9.14
CA GLU A 208 5.90 -10.04 9.56
C GLU A 208 4.69 -9.38 8.90
N THR A 209 4.46 -9.66 7.62
CA THR A 209 3.28 -9.21 6.88
C THR A 209 1.99 -9.80 7.47
N LEU A 210 1.94 -11.12 7.72
CA LEU A 210 0.78 -11.74 8.36
C LEU A 210 0.56 -11.22 9.79
N ALA A 211 1.63 -10.98 10.55
CA ALA A 211 1.53 -10.37 11.88
C ALA A 211 1.02 -8.92 11.80
N ALA A 212 1.37 -8.17 10.77
CA ALA A 212 0.82 -6.84 10.53
C ALA A 212 -0.67 -6.90 10.17
N LEU A 213 -1.09 -7.84 9.32
CA LEU A 213 -2.48 -8.04 8.93
C LEU A 213 -3.38 -8.57 10.06
N SER A 214 -2.83 -9.09 11.15
CA SER A 214 -3.59 -9.45 12.36
C SER A 214 -3.88 -8.26 13.29
N ARG A 215 -3.58 -7.04 12.86
CA ARG A 215 -3.87 -5.78 13.55
C ARG A 215 -4.91 -4.99 12.76
N PRO A 216 -5.62 -4.02 13.37
CA PRO A 216 -6.56 -3.19 12.64
C PRO A 216 -5.97 -2.63 11.35
N VAL A 217 -6.70 -2.75 10.24
CA VAL A 217 -6.21 -2.43 8.89
C VAL A 217 -6.96 -1.26 8.29
N VAL A 218 -6.22 -0.35 7.67
CA VAL A 218 -6.73 0.69 6.79
C VAL A 218 -6.31 0.37 5.35
N VAL A 219 -7.28 0.15 4.48
CA VAL A 219 -7.06 0.11 3.03
C VAL A 219 -7.20 1.53 2.51
N GLY A 220 -6.12 2.14 2.06
CA GLY A 220 -6.14 3.50 1.51
C GLY A 220 -6.92 3.58 0.19
N PRO A 221 -7.12 4.80 -0.36
CA PRO A 221 -7.85 5.02 -1.62
C PRO A 221 -7.00 4.56 -2.82
N SER A 222 -6.69 3.28 -2.86
CA SER A 222 -5.83 2.61 -3.82
C SER A 222 -6.66 1.82 -4.83
N ASN A 223 -6.09 1.55 -6.00
CA ASN A 223 -6.74 0.76 -7.04
C ASN A 223 -7.05 -0.66 -6.52
N PRO A 224 -8.33 -1.08 -6.50
CA PRO A 224 -8.69 -2.38 -5.95
C PRO A 224 -8.17 -3.56 -6.77
N VAL A 225 -7.84 -3.34 -8.04
CA VAL A 225 -7.34 -4.41 -8.93
C VAL A 225 -5.83 -4.53 -8.82
N THR A 226 -5.07 -3.50 -9.15
CA THR A 226 -3.61 -3.61 -9.31
C THR A 226 -2.82 -3.22 -8.05
N SER A 227 -3.41 -2.47 -7.11
CA SER A 227 -2.71 -2.08 -5.89
C SER A 227 -3.01 -3.01 -4.71
N ILE A 228 -4.28 -3.32 -4.48
CA ILE A 228 -4.72 -4.18 -3.37
C ILE A 228 -4.90 -5.64 -3.81
N GLY A 229 -5.25 -5.84 -5.08
CA GLY A 229 -5.45 -7.17 -5.66
C GLY A 229 -4.26 -8.12 -5.49
N PRO A 230 -3.01 -7.72 -5.80
CA PRO A 230 -1.84 -8.59 -5.65
C PRO A 230 -1.58 -9.00 -4.19
N ILE A 231 -1.76 -8.08 -3.23
CA ILE A 231 -1.63 -8.38 -1.79
C ILE A 231 -2.64 -9.47 -1.40
N ARG A 232 -3.89 -9.32 -1.82
CA ARG A 232 -4.98 -10.27 -1.53
C ARG A 232 -4.87 -11.60 -2.26
N ALA A 233 -4.15 -11.61 -3.39
CA ALA A 233 -3.94 -12.85 -4.14
C ALA A 233 -2.98 -13.81 -3.47
N LEU A 234 -2.24 -13.36 -2.45
CA LEU A 234 -1.35 -14.22 -1.66
C LEU A 234 -2.17 -15.16 -0.76
N PRO A 235 -1.69 -16.39 -0.53
CA PRO A 235 -2.29 -17.32 0.42
C PRO A 235 -2.49 -16.68 1.82
N ASP A 236 -3.57 -17.06 2.51
CA ASP A 236 -3.89 -16.69 3.90
C ASP A 236 -4.19 -15.19 4.14
N VAL A 237 -3.95 -14.30 3.17
CA VAL A 237 -4.18 -12.86 3.35
C VAL A 237 -5.66 -12.52 3.50
N ASP A 238 -6.52 -13.04 2.62
CA ASP A 238 -7.97 -12.80 2.72
C ASP A 238 -8.56 -13.39 4.02
N GLU A 239 -8.00 -14.51 4.54
CA GLU A 239 -8.39 -15.08 5.82
C GLU A 239 -7.96 -14.17 6.98
N ALA A 240 -6.73 -13.68 6.98
CA ALA A 240 -6.24 -12.75 7.98
C ALA A 240 -7.05 -11.44 8.01
N LEU A 241 -7.37 -10.88 6.85
CA LEU A 241 -8.20 -9.68 6.73
C LEU A 241 -9.65 -9.92 7.22
N ALA A 242 -10.21 -11.11 7.03
CA ALA A 242 -11.55 -11.42 7.49
C ALA A 242 -11.66 -11.61 9.03
N GLU A 243 -10.54 -11.85 9.71
CA GLU A 243 -10.47 -12.01 11.17
C GLU A 243 -10.10 -10.71 11.90
N THR A 244 -9.84 -9.63 11.18
CA THR A 244 -9.31 -8.37 11.71
C THR A 244 -10.23 -7.21 11.33
N PRO A 245 -10.45 -6.21 12.20
CA PRO A 245 -11.18 -5.00 11.85
C PRO A 245 -10.54 -4.26 10.67
N VAL A 246 -11.26 -4.07 9.58
CA VAL A 246 -10.78 -3.43 8.36
C VAL A 246 -11.67 -2.26 7.96
N VAL A 247 -11.06 -1.11 7.70
CA VAL A 247 -11.70 0.07 7.11
C VAL A 247 -11.08 0.35 5.75
N ALA A 248 -11.92 0.60 4.74
CA ALA A 248 -11.47 0.95 3.41
C ALA A 248 -11.90 2.38 3.03
N VAL A 249 -10.98 3.15 2.46
CA VAL A 249 -11.27 4.44 1.84
C VAL A 249 -11.56 4.20 0.36
N SER A 250 -12.73 4.64 -0.13
CA SER A 250 -13.06 4.48 -1.54
C SER A 250 -12.16 5.35 -2.43
N PRO A 251 -11.57 4.81 -3.52
CA PRO A 251 -10.92 5.61 -4.55
C PRO A 251 -11.92 6.22 -5.56
N PHE A 252 -13.22 6.03 -5.35
CA PHE A 252 -14.31 6.55 -6.17
C PHE A 252 -15.21 7.49 -5.39
N VAL A 253 -15.85 8.41 -6.12
CA VAL A 253 -17.05 9.12 -5.71
C VAL A 253 -18.16 8.63 -6.63
N GLU A 254 -19.07 7.82 -6.12
CA GLU A 254 -20.08 7.08 -6.89
C GLU A 254 -19.43 6.23 -8.01
N ASP A 255 -19.48 6.68 -9.26
CA ASP A 255 -18.90 6.01 -10.45
C ASP A 255 -17.68 6.75 -11.02
N THR A 256 -17.19 7.78 -10.33
CA THR A 256 -16.06 8.59 -10.77
C THR A 256 -14.80 8.29 -9.96
N VAL A 257 -13.74 7.86 -10.62
CA VAL A 257 -12.44 7.63 -9.98
C VAL A 257 -11.68 8.94 -9.78
N PHE A 258 -10.97 9.09 -8.66
CA PHE A 258 -10.13 10.27 -8.41
C PHE A 258 -8.94 10.36 -9.37
N SER A 259 -8.29 9.23 -9.64
CA SER A 259 -7.11 9.18 -10.51
C SER A 259 -6.77 7.76 -10.95
N GLY A 260 -5.98 7.66 -12.01
CA GLY A 260 -5.47 6.39 -12.49
C GLY A 260 -6.48 5.51 -13.23
N PRO A 261 -6.09 4.29 -13.62
CA PRO A 261 -6.87 3.41 -14.48
C PRO A 261 -7.82 2.46 -13.72
N ALA A 262 -8.22 2.80 -12.48
CA ALA A 262 -9.02 1.90 -11.65
C ALA A 262 -10.37 1.54 -12.30
N GLY A 263 -11.00 2.51 -12.96
CA GLY A 263 -12.27 2.29 -13.65
C GLY A 263 -12.14 1.28 -14.79
N GLU A 264 -11.16 1.45 -15.66
CA GLU A 264 -10.88 0.58 -16.80
C GLU A 264 -10.48 -0.83 -16.35
N LEU A 265 -9.66 -0.93 -15.32
CA LEU A 265 -9.22 -2.22 -14.78
C LEU A 265 -10.37 -2.97 -14.10
N MET A 266 -11.22 -2.28 -13.33
CA MET A 266 -12.41 -2.88 -12.73
C MET A 266 -13.37 -3.37 -13.82
N ALA A 267 -13.67 -2.54 -14.81
CA ALA A 267 -14.55 -2.92 -15.92
C ALA A 267 -13.99 -4.10 -16.72
N GLY A 268 -12.69 -4.08 -17.05
CA GLY A 268 -12.01 -5.15 -17.78
C GLY A 268 -11.99 -6.49 -17.03
N THR A 269 -11.98 -6.45 -15.69
CA THR A 269 -12.09 -7.65 -14.84
C THR A 269 -13.54 -8.00 -14.45
N GLY A 270 -14.54 -7.39 -15.12
CA GLY A 270 -15.96 -7.67 -14.88
C GLY A 270 -16.52 -7.13 -13.57
N ARG A 271 -15.84 -6.18 -12.94
CA ARG A 271 -16.31 -5.49 -11.73
C ARG A 271 -16.98 -4.18 -12.09
N ASP A 272 -17.93 -3.76 -11.28
CA ASP A 272 -18.57 -2.44 -11.43
C ASP A 272 -17.56 -1.33 -11.06
N PRO A 273 -17.23 -0.38 -11.98
CA PRO A 273 -16.29 0.70 -11.71
C PRO A 273 -16.97 1.81 -10.87
N SER A 274 -17.23 1.53 -9.61
CA SER A 274 -17.94 2.40 -8.68
C SER A 274 -17.54 2.12 -7.23
N THR A 275 -17.92 3.01 -6.31
CA THR A 275 -17.84 2.80 -4.86
C THR A 275 -18.51 1.48 -4.45
N ARG A 276 -19.66 1.14 -5.03
CA ARG A 276 -20.31 -0.15 -4.77
C ARG A 276 -19.46 -1.32 -5.23
N GLY A 277 -18.87 -1.24 -6.43
CA GLY A 277 -17.98 -2.29 -6.94
C GLY A 277 -16.71 -2.44 -6.09
N VAL A 278 -16.17 -1.34 -5.52
CA VAL A 278 -15.08 -1.43 -4.52
C VAL A 278 -15.56 -2.15 -3.27
N ALA A 279 -16.75 -1.82 -2.76
CA ALA A 279 -17.30 -2.51 -1.59
C ALA A 279 -17.57 -4.00 -1.84
N ASP A 280 -17.97 -4.37 -3.04
CA ASP A 280 -18.14 -5.77 -3.45
C ASP A 280 -16.79 -6.48 -3.62
N ALA A 281 -15.75 -5.75 -4.07
CA ALA A 281 -14.40 -6.27 -4.17
C ALA A 281 -13.74 -6.48 -2.79
N TYR A 282 -14.19 -5.77 -1.74
CA TYR A 282 -13.66 -5.85 -0.38
C TYR A 282 -14.68 -6.47 0.61
N PRO A 283 -15.02 -7.77 0.48
CA PRO A 283 -15.96 -8.43 1.38
C PRO A 283 -15.48 -8.48 2.85
N PHE A 284 -14.17 -8.35 3.06
CA PHE A 284 -13.51 -8.35 4.36
C PHE A 284 -13.56 -6.98 5.07
N ALA A 285 -13.86 -5.88 4.36
CA ALA A 285 -13.92 -4.55 5.00
C ALA A 285 -15.18 -4.40 5.85
N ASP A 286 -15.03 -4.05 7.11
CA ASP A 286 -16.12 -3.88 8.07
C ASP A 286 -16.80 -2.53 7.96
N ALA A 287 -16.05 -1.48 7.58
CA ALA A 287 -16.57 -0.13 7.37
C ALA A 287 -15.88 0.57 6.21
N PHE A 288 -16.49 1.67 5.74
CA PHE A 288 -15.96 2.47 4.66
C PHE A 288 -15.87 3.95 5.03
N VAL A 289 -14.86 4.62 4.46
CA VAL A 289 -14.77 6.07 4.39
C VAL A 289 -15.06 6.47 2.94
N LEU A 290 -16.12 7.26 2.75
CA LEU A 290 -16.60 7.76 1.46
C LEU A 290 -16.52 9.28 1.39
N ASP A 291 -16.45 9.80 0.18
CA ASP A 291 -16.57 11.24 -0.03
C ASP A 291 -17.94 11.77 0.38
N THR A 292 -18.02 13.05 0.80
CA THR A 292 -19.30 13.70 1.14
C THR A 292 -20.25 13.79 -0.04
N GLU A 293 -19.73 13.84 -1.27
CA GLU A 293 -20.49 13.86 -2.51
C GLU A 293 -20.94 12.45 -2.94
N ASP A 294 -20.45 11.40 -2.28
CA ASP A 294 -20.79 10.00 -2.60
C ASP A 294 -22.08 9.58 -1.87
N GLY A 295 -23.18 9.50 -2.63
CA GLY A 295 -24.49 9.09 -2.14
C GLY A 295 -24.68 7.58 -2.03
N THR A 296 -23.67 6.77 -2.31
CA THR A 296 -23.78 5.30 -2.29
C THR A 296 -24.17 4.79 -0.90
N ASP A 297 -25.24 4.00 -0.86
CA ASP A 297 -25.70 3.32 0.35
C ASP A 297 -25.08 1.91 0.41
N LEU A 298 -24.27 1.67 1.43
CA LEU A 298 -23.64 0.39 1.68
C LEU A 298 -24.31 -0.29 2.89
N ASN A 299 -24.43 -1.64 2.84
CA ASN A 299 -24.93 -2.43 3.98
C ASN A 299 -23.86 -2.60 5.08
N ARG A 300 -23.03 -1.57 5.30
CA ARG A 300 -21.91 -1.51 6.27
C ARG A 300 -21.82 -0.11 6.85
N PRO A 301 -21.22 0.07 8.02
CA PRO A 301 -20.90 1.36 8.59
C PRO A 301 -20.14 2.25 7.59
N VAL A 302 -20.52 3.51 7.51
CA VAL A 302 -19.87 4.49 6.61
C VAL A 302 -19.62 5.78 7.36
N VAL A 303 -18.41 6.30 7.25
CA VAL A 303 -18.05 7.68 7.58
C VAL A 303 -17.95 8.47 6.29
N ARG A 304 -18.55 9.66 6.20
CA ARG A 304 -18.38 10.54 5.06
C ARG A 304 -17.60 11.79 5.43
N THR A 305 -16.63 12.12 4.58
CA THR A 305 -15.85 13.36 4.68
C THR A 305 -15.35 13.71 3.29
N ASP A 306 -14.77 14.87 3.08
CA ASP A 306 -14.03 15.15 1.84
C ASP A 306 -12.79 14.22 1.81
N THR A 307 -12.75 13.30 0.85
CA THR A 307 -11.67 12.32 0.75
C THR A 307 -10.58 12.72 -0.23
N ARG A 308 -10.63 13.90 -0.80
CA ARG A 308 -9.54 14.48 -1.58
C ARG A 308 -8.38 14.82 -0.66
N VAL A 309 -7.18 14.44 -1.04
CA VAL A 309 -5.96 14.65 -0.27
C VAL A 309 -4.98 15.42 -1.13
N ASP A 310 -4.92 16.73 -0.89
CA ASP A 310 -3.99 17.65 -1.54
C ASP A 310 -2.85 18.06 -0.60
N ASP A 311 -3.10 18.04 0.72
CA ASP A 311 -2.11 18.39 1.75
C ASP A 311 -2.25 17.53 3.03
N ALA A 312 -1.42 17.82 4.03
CA ALA A 312 -1.39 17.08 5.31
C ALA A 312 -2.66 17.28 6.17
N ASP A 313 -3.33 18.41 6.07
CA ASP A 313 -4.58 18.67 6.82
C ASP A 313 -5.72 17.82 6.24
N ASP A 314 -5.78 17.70 4.92
CA ASP A 314 -6.71 16.81 4.22
C ASP A 314 -6.45 15.35 4.58
N ALA A 315 -5.18 14.93 4.55
CA ALA A 315 -4.77 13.58 4.94
C ALA A 315 -5.16 13.27 6.40
N ASN A 316 -4.94 14.23 7.32
CA ASN A 316 -5.32 14.10 8.72
C ASN A 316 -6.84 13.93 8.88
N ARG A 317 -7.65 14.69 8.15
CA ARG A 317 -9.11 14.55 8.13
C ARG A 317 -9.55 13.14 7.76
N VAL A 318 -8.98 12.58 6.68
CA VAL A 318 -9.31 11.21 6.24
C VAL A 318 -8.79 10.16 7.25
N CYS A 319 -7.62 10.36 7.83
CA CYS A 319 -7.10 9.48 8.89
C CYS A 319 -7.99 9.49 10.15
N ARG A 320 -8.54 10.64 10.55
CA ARG A 320 -9.53 10.74 11.65
C ARG A 320 -10.80 9.97 11.32
N ALA A 321 -11.30 10.09 10.09
CA ALA A 321 -12.44 9.30 9.63
C ALA A 321 -12.15 7.78 9.70
N CYS A 322 -10.95 7.34 9.30
CA CYS A 322 -10.53 5.94 9.43
C CYS A 322 -10.48 5.48 10.90
N ALA A 323 -9.91 6.29 11.80
CA ALA A 323 -9.83 5.96 13.22
C ALA A 323 -11.22 5.83 13.86
N VAL A 324 -12.14 6.77 13.57
CA VAL A 324 -13.53 6.71 14.03
C VAL A 324 -14.25 5.48 13.47
N ALA A 325 -14.06 5.18 12.19
CA ALA A 325 -14.65 4.00 11.56
C ALA A 325 -14.12 2.69 12.16
N LEU A 326 -12.80 2.58 12.42
CA LEU A 326 -12.19 1.45 13.12
C LEU A 326 -12.77 1.27 14.53
N ALA A 327 -12.88 2.37 15.30
CA ALA A 327 -13.48 2.33 16.64
C ALA A 327 -14.96 1.88 16.57
N ALA A 328 -15.72 2.34 15.58
CA ALA A 328 -17.13 1.98 15.40
C ALA A 328 -17.35 0.49 15.11
N VAL A 329 -16.37 -0.21 14.53
CA VAL A 329 -16.41 -1.66 14.28
C VAL A 329 -15.72 -2.46 15.40
N GLY A 330 -15.38 -1.81 16.51
CA GLY A 330 -14.85 -2.46 17.72
C GLY A 330 -13.35 -2.77 17.67
N ALA A 331 -12.59 -2.08 16.81
CA ALA A 331 -11.14 -2.22 16.79
C ALA A 331 -10.53 -1.63 18.07
N ASP A 332 -9.63 -2.37 18.69
CA ASP A 332 -8.79 -1.87 19.78
C ASP A 332 -7.61 -1.09 19.18
N ILE A 333 -7.79 0.22 19.04
CA ILE A 333 -6.77 1.14 18.53
C ILE A 333 -6.30 2.17 19.56
N GLY A 334 -6.80 2.08 20.82
CA GLY A 334 -6.56 3.11 21.83
C GLY A 334 -5.07 3.39 22.08
N GLU A 335 -4.24 2.36 22.16
CA GLU A 335 -2.79 2.50 22.33
C GLU A 335 -2.07 2.99 21.05
N SER A 336 -2.70 2.82 19.88
CA SER A 336 -2.13 3.21 18.59
C SER A 336 -2.47 4.64 18.18
N LEU A 337 -3.30 5.33 18.96
CA LEU A 337 -3.68 6.71 18.68
C LEU A 337 -2.73 7.69 19.39
N SER A 338 -2.40 8.77 18.70
CA SER A 338 -1.66 9.90 19.27
C SER A 338 -2.51 10.68 20.29
N VAL A 339 -3.84 10.56 20.20
CA VAL A 339 -4.83 11.19 21.08
C VAL A 339 -5.96 10.20 21.38
N ASP A 340 -6.70 10.43 22.47
CA ASP A 340 -7.91 9.62 22.75
C ASP A 340 -8.91 9.72 21.57
N VAL A 341 -9.42 8.58 21.10
CA VAL A 341 -10.36 8.52 19.97
C VAL A 341 -11.60 9.38 20.22
N CYS A 342 -12.08 9.47 21.47
CA CYS A 342 -13.21 10.31 21.84
C CYS A 342 -12.86 11.80 21.86
N ALA A 343 -11.59 12.16 21.79
CA ALA A 343 -11.10 13.53 21.71
C ALA A 343 -10.75 13.97 20.28
N LEU A 344 -10.90 13.08 19.28
CA LEU A 344 -10.71 13.43 17.88
C LEU A 344 -11.74 14.49 17.46
N GLU A 345 -11.30 15.46 16.68
CA GLU A 345 -12.22 16.42 16.04
C GLU A 345 -13.05 15.69 14.98
N THR A 346 -14.37 15.79 15.07
CA THR A 346 -15.32 15.10 14.20
C THR A 346 -16.33 16.03 13.54
N ASP A 347 -16.18 17.36 13.70
CA ASP A 347 -17.13 18.35 13.19
C ASP A 347 -17.22 18.35 11.64
N ASP A 348 -16.19 17.87 10.97
CA ASP A 348 -16.07 17.75 9.52
C ASP A 348 -16.36 16.31 9.01
N LEU A 349 -16.88 15.44 9.89
CA LEU A 349 -17.23 14.06 9.57
C LEU A 349 -18.76 13.87 9.65
N ASP A 350 -19.36 13.25 8.63
CA ASP A 350 -20.73 12.76 8.72
C ASP A 350 -20.74 11.32 9.26
N LEU A 351 -21.18 11.19 10.51
CA LEU A 351 -21.23 9.94 11.27
C LEU A 351 -22.64 9.35 11.32
N SER A 352 -23.59 9.90 10.56
CA SER A 352 -25.00 9.51 10.61
C SER A 352 -25.28 8.05 10.27
N ALA A 353 -24.37 7.42 9.52
CA ALA A 353 -24.45 6.01 9.12
C ALA A 353 -23.58 5.08 10.01
N LEU A 354 -23.05 5.59 11.13
CA LEU A 354 -22.35 4.76 12.12
C LEU A 354 -23.29 4.33 13.26
N PRO A 355 -23.04 3.17 13.89
CA PRO A 355 -23.59 2.85 15.20
C PRO A 355 -23.04 3.86 16.25
N ASP A 356 -23.52 3.77 17.50
CA ASP A 356 -23.01 4.61 18.61
C ASP A 356 -21.54 4.25 18.90
N TRP A 357 -20.63 4.79 18.10
CA TRP A 357 -19.20 4.49 18.11
C TRP A 357 -18.52 4.92 19.41
N GLN A 358 -19.03 5.97 20.09
CA GLN A 358 -18.47 6.40 21.37
C GLN A 358 -18.75 5.40 22.49
N ALA A 359 -19.90 4.75 22.46
CA ALA A 359 -20.20 3.68 23.41
C ALA A 359 -19.33 2.44 23.17
N VAL A 360 -19.04 2.10 21.91
CA VAL A 360 -18.16 0.99 21.56
C VAL A 360 -16.72 1.30 21.95
N ALA A 361 -16.22 2.50 21.64
CA ALA A 361 -14.86 2.93 21.97
C ALA A 361 -14.57 2.96 23.49
N THR A 362 -15.56 3.31 24.33
CA THR A 362 -15.42 3.31 25.79
C THR A 362 -15.46 1.91 26.41
N ASP A 363 -16.12 0.95 25.78
CA ASP A 363 -16.20 -0.43 26.29
C ASP A 363 -14.88 -1.20 26.05
N THR A 364 -14.18 -0.92 24.94
CA THR A 364 -12.87 -1.50 24.63
C THR A 364 -11.74 -0.97 25.55
N SER A 365 -11.86 0.25 26.08
CA SER A 365 -10.88 0.84 27.00
C SER A 365 -11.03 0.39 28.47
N GLY A 366 -12.11 -0.34 28.80
CA GLY A 366 -12.49 -0.69 30.18
C GLY A 366 -12.04 -2.07 30.68
N THR A 367 -11.39 -2.92 29.89
CA THR A 367 -11.15 -4.33 30.25
C THR A 367 -9.87 -4.61 31.04
N ASP A 368 -8.99 -3.62 31.28
CA ASP A 368 -7.72 -3.85 32.02
C ASP A 368 -7.60 -3.22 33.41
N ALA A 369 -8.69 -2.67 33.99
CA ALA A 369 -8.61 -1.97 35.27
C ALA A 369 -8.96 -2.78 36.51
N ASP A 370 -9.39 -4.05 36.40
CA ASP A 370 -9.95 -4.79 37.57
C ASP A 370 -9.29 -6.16 37.89
N SER A 371 -7.99 -6.37 37.61
CA SER A 371 -7.31 -7.63 37.99
C SER A 371 -6.19 -7.52 39.05
N HIS A 372 -6.03 -6.37 39.73
CA HIS A 372 -5.05 -6.25 40.84
C HIS A 372 -5.64 -5.59 42.08
N ALA A 373 -6.59 -6.24 42.73
CA ALA A 373 -6.90 -5.98 44.14
C ALA A 373 -7.48 -7.27 44.74
N ASP A 374 -6.67 -8.10 45.28
CA ASP A 374 -6.78 -8.78 46.61
C ASP A 374 -5.77 -9.93 46.70
N ALA A 375 -4.69 -9.69 47.41
CA ALA A 375 -3.93 -10.74 48.11
C ALA A 375 -3.52 -10.18 49.48
N GLY A 376 -4.39 -10.50 50.40
CA GLY A 376 -4.29 -10.08 51.81
C GLY A 376 -2.99 -10.52 52.46
N THR A 377 -2.54 -9.63 53.30
CA THR A 377 -1.58 -9.85 54.35
C THR A 377 -1.99 -11.00 55.27
N ASP A 378 -1.15 -11.99 55.42
CA ASP A 378 -1.06 -12.77 56.66
C ASP A 378 0.40 -12.88 57.08
N ALA A 379 0.64 -12.18 58.19
CA ALA A 379 1.85 -12.29 58.99
C ALA A 379 1.81 -13.60 59.81
N HIS A 380 2.89 -14.35 59.76
CA HIS A 380 3.20 -15.26 60.86
C HIS A 380 4.70 -15.29 61.08
N ASP A 381 5.03 -14.76 62.30
CA ASP A 381 6.26 -15.00 63.01
C ASP A 381 6.54 -16.51 63.22
N ALA A 382 7.77 -16.91 63.00
CA ALA A 382 8.38 -17.93 63.86
C ALA A 382 9.90 -17.92 63.74
N GLU A 383 10.51 -17.67 64.87
CA GLU A 383 11.94 -17.82 65.27
C GLU A 383 12.50 -19.23 65.00
N GLY A 384 13.82 -19.30 64.84
CA GLY A 384 14.52 -20.43 65.37
C GLY A 384 15.60 -21.12 64.54
N VAL A 385 16.85 -20.83 64.97
CA VAL A 385 18.13 -21.55 64.81
C VAL A 385 18.93 -21.26 63.58
#